data_e5b2086b00cf9a9e57e285316633bf51
#
_entry.id   e5b2086b00cf9a9e57e285316633bf51
#
_cell.length_a   1.000
_cell.length_b   1.000
_cell.length_c   1.000
_cell.angle_alpha   90.00
_cell.angle_beta   90.00
_cell.angle_gamma   90.00
#
_symmetry.space_group_name_H-M   'P 1'
#
loop_
_entity.id
_entity.type
_entity.pdbx_description
1 polymer ?
#
loop_
_entity_poly.entity_id
_entity_poly.type
_entity_poly.pdbx_seq_one_letter_code
_entity_poly.pdbx_strand_id
1 'polypeptide(L)'
;FDHCGGATKREGDKIVPVFPNARFFCSKSHWEWATVSPNPRERASFLQENLLPLMESGQLTLYDGDEDGVCPELGLNLLLVNGHTEKMALPKIKYQGKTILFASDLVPTAGHVPVPYLMGYDVRPLITMDEKSSILKSAVEQNTLLFMQHDPYNEIVVLKDTEKGVRLDV
;
A
#
# COMPACT_ATOMS: atom_id res chain seq x y z
N PHE A 1 0.49 -3.00 7.53
CA PHE A 1 -0.55 -3.18 8.58
C PHE A 1 -0.61 -2.04 9.60
N ASP A 2 0.39 -1.19 9.74
CA ASP A 2 0.30 -0.01 10.61
C ASP A 2 -0.81 0.96 10.14
N HIS A 3 -1.14 0.97 8.85
CA HIS A 3 -2.25 1.74 8.29
C HIS A 3 -3.63 1.18 8.60
N CYS A 4 -3.73 -0.01 9.19
CA CYS A 4 -5.01 -0.59 9.59
C CYS A 4 -5.28 -0.54 11.10
N GLY A 5 -4.48 0.21 11.88
CA GLY A 5 -4.67 0.34 13.32
C GLY A 5 -6.05 0.86 13.73
N GLY A 6 -6.69 1.68 12.87
CA GLY A 6 -8.07 2.13 13.06
C GLY A 6 -9.15 1.13 12.62
N ALA A 7 -8.78 -0.05 12.13
CA ALA A 7 -9.74 -1.09 11.75
C ALA A 7 -10.31 -1.83 12.97
N THR A 8 -9.67 -1.71 14.13
CA THR A 8 -10.09 -2.30 15.38
C THR A 8 -10.26 -1.26 16.47
N LYS A 9 -11.07 -1.56 17.47
CA LYS A 9 -11.29 -0.72 18.68
C LYS A 9 -11.41 -1.60 19.91
N ARG A 10 -11.19 -1.00 21.08
CA ARG A 10 -11.45 -1.66 22.36
C ARG A 10 -12.93 -1.48 22.77
N GLU A 11 -13.59 -2.59 23.10
CA GLU A 11 -14.90 -2.61 23.74
C GLU A 11 -14.82 -3.43 25.04
N GLY A 12 -14.77 -2.78 26.18
CA GLY A 12 -14.46 -3.42 27.47
C GLY A 12 -13.08 -4.07 27.42
N ASP A 13 -13.01 -5.37 27.66
CA ASP A 13 -11.75 -6.15 27.65
C ASP A 13 -11.44 -6.79 26.29
N LYS A 14 -12.27 -6.55 25.28
CA LYS A 14 -12.10 -7.13 23.94
C LYS A 14 -11.65 -6.08 22.93
N ILE A 15 -10.92 -6.54 21.93
CA ILE A 15 -10.65 -5.77 20.72
C ILE A 15 -11.52 -6.34 19.61
N VAL A 16 -12.26 -5.46 18.95
CA VAL A 16 -13.27 -5.81 17.93
C VAL A 16 -13.11 -4.94 16.68
N PRO A 17 -13.53 -5.41 15.49
CA PRO A 17 -13.57 -4.57 14.29
C PRO A 17 -14.43 -3.33 14.46
N VAL A 18 -13.96 -2.18 13.95
CA VAL A 18 -14.71 -0.91 13.95
C VAL A 18 -15.84 -0.93 12.93
N PHE A 19 -15.61 -1.61 11.81
CA PHE A 19 -16.53 -1.62 10.67
C PHE A 19 -17.27 -2.97 10.59
N PRO A 20 -18.45 -3.11 11.20
CA PRO A 20 -19.11 -4.42 11.35
C PRO A 20 -19.58 -5.03 10.02
N ASN A 21 -19.79 -4.21 9.00
CA ASN A 21 -20.23 -4.64 7.67
C ASN A 21 -19.10 -4.68 6.63
N ALA A 22 -17.87 -4.36 7.02
CA ALA A 22 -16.73 -4.38 6.10
C ALA A 22 -16.16 -5.79 5.96
N ARG A 23 -15.63 -6.07 4.78
CA ARG A 23 -14.73 -7.20 4.53
C ARG A 23 -13.33 -6.66 4.31
N PHE A 24 -12.37 -7.27 4.96
CA PHE A 24 -10.95 -6.95 4.82
C PHE A 24 -10.30 -8.00 3.92
N PHE A 25 -9.30 -7.57 3.16
CA PHE A 25 -8.55 -8.44 2.26
C PHE A 25 -7.07 -8.24 2.46
N CYS A 26 -6.32 -9.33 2.46
CA CYS A 26 -4.87 -9.32 2.56
C CYS A 26 -4.30 -10.50 1.76
N SER A 27 -3.15 -10.32 1.11
CA SER A 27 -2.45 -11.47 0.54
C SER A 27 -1.97 -12.42 1.65
N LYS A 28 -1.96 -13.71 1.38
CA LYS A 28 -1.44 -14.70 2.33
C LYS A 28 0.01 -14.41 2.68
N SER A 29 0.85 -14.13 1.69
CA SER A 29 2.27 -13.85 1.89
C SER A 29 2.50 -12.65 2.81
N HIS A 30 1.74 -11.55 2.64
CA HIS A 30 1.86 -10.39 3.53
C HIS A 30 1.34 -10.72 4.94
N TRP A 31 0.26 -11.48 5.05
CA TRP A 31 -0.25 -11.91 6.33
C TRP A 31 0.75 -12.78 7.09
N GLU A 32 1.35 -13.78 6.42
CA GLU A 32 2.37 -14.64 7.01
C GLU A 32 3.62 -13.84 7.42
N TRP A 33 4.06 -12.91 6.56
CA TRP A 33 5.16 -11.98 6.89
C TRP A 33 4.90 -11.19 8.16
N ALA A 34 3.68 -10.66 8.32
CA ALA A 34 3.31 -9.81 9.46
C ALA A 34 3.08 -10.59 10.76
N THR A 35 2.62 -11.85 10.68
CA THR A 35 2.10 -12.56 11.86
C THR A 35 2.98 -13.70 12.35
N VAL A 36 3.69 -14.40 11.44
CA VAL A 36 4.45 -15.58 11.83
C VAL A 36 5.78 -15.20 12.48
N SER A 37 6.52 -14.29 11.86
CA SER A 37 7.84 -13.92 12.39
C SER A 37 8.28 -12.55 11.85
N PRO A 38 7.58 -11.48 12.22
CA PRO A 38 7.94 -10.14 11.74
C PRO A 38 9.36 -9.81 12.18
N ASN A 39 10.15 -9.30 11.23
CA ASN A 39 11.52 -8.91 11.54
C ASN A 39 11.54 -7.75 12.55
N PRO A 40 12.65 -7.55 13.29
CA PRO A 40 12.73 -6.51 14.33
C PRO A 40 12.47 -5.09 13.84
N ARG A 41 12.72 -4.82 12.54
CA ARG A 41 12.54 -3.51 11.94
C ARG A 41 11.06 -3.16 11.76
N GLU A 42 10.23 -4.16 11.43
CA GLU A 42 8.81 -3.98 11.14
C GLU A 42 7.88 -4.36 12.31
N ARG A 43 8.42 -4.95 13.36
CA ARG A 43 7.60 -5.46 14.48
C ARG A 43 6.64 -4.41 15.07
N ALA A 44 7.06 -3.14 15.11
CA ALA A 44 6.23 -2.06 15.63
C ALA A 44 5.03 -1.72 14.70
N SER A 45 5.15 -2.02 13.39
CA SER A 45 4.08 -1.83 12.41
C SER A 45 3.09 -3.00 12.38
N PHE A 46 3.46 -4.16 12.96
CA PHE A 46 2.67 -5.39 12.92
C PHE A 46 2.15 -5.78 14.30
N LEU A 47 1.37 -4.88 14.91
CA LEU A 47 0.79 -5.11 16.23
C LEU A 47 -0.26 -6.22 16.17
N GLN A 48 0.03 -7.38 16.75
CA GLN A 48 -0.83 -8.55 16.72
C GLN A 48 -2.21 -8.27 17.30
N GLU A 49 -2.30 -7.39 18.30
CA GLU A 49 -3.57 -6.96 18.90
C GLU A 49 -4.50 -6.24 17.92
N ASN A 50 -3.97 -5.66 16.82
CA ASN A 50 -4.77 -5.04 15.78
C ASN A 50 -5.10 -6.00 14.63
N LEU A 51 -4.27 -7.03 14.42
CA LEU A 51 -4.38 -7.94 13.28
C LEU A 51 -5.25 -9.16 13.59
N LEU A 52 -4.97 -9.84 14.70
CA LEU A 52 -5.65 -11.09 15.04
C LEU A 52 -7.17 -10.93 15.18
N PRO A 53 -7.70 -9.85 15.79
CA PRO A 53 -9.15 -9.67 15.90
C PRO A 53 -9.87 -9.56 14.54
N LEU A 54 -9.21 -9.06 13.50
CA LEU A 54 -9.77 -9.04 12.14
C LEU A 54 -9.94 -10.45 11.58
N MET A 55 -8.96 -11.33 11.82
CA MET A 55 -9.04 -12.73 11.42
C MET A 55 -10.08 -13.49 12.25
N GLU A 56 -10.06 -13.32 13.56
CA GLU A 56 -10.97 -13.99 14.50
C GLU A 56 -12.44 -13.61 14.30
N SER A 57 -12.69 -12.37 13.84
CA SER A 57 -14.04 -11.92 13.51
C SER A 57 -14.65 -12.57 12.27
N GLY A 58 -13.83 -13.23 11.45
CA GLY A 58 -14.22 -13.79 10.15
C GLY A 58 -14.40 -12.73 9.05
N GLN A 59 -14.05 -11.46 9.31
CA GLN A 59 -14.16 -10.38 8.31
C GLN A 59 -12.93 -10.28 7.39
N LEU A 60 -11.81 -10.94 7.73
CA LEU A 60 -10.61 -10.94 6.92
C LEU A 60 -10.60 -12.14 5.97
N THR A 61 -10.45 -11.86 4.68
CA THR A 61 -10.23 -12.86 3.63
C THR A 61 -8.77 -12.78 3.17
N LEU A 62 -8.07 -13.90 3.24
CA LEU A 62 -6.74 -14.04 2.66
C LEU A 62 -6.88 -14.52 1.22
N TYR A 63 -6.28 -13.78 0.28
CA TYR A 63 -6.26 -14.18 -1.13
C TYR A 63 -4.87 -14.72 -1.53
N ASP A 64 -4.88 -15.65 -2.48
CA ASP A 64 -3.67 -16.11 -3.14
C ASP A 64 -3.33 -15.13 -4.27
N GLY A 65 -2.25 -14.37 -4.13
CA GLY A 65 -1.83 -13.41 -5.13
C GLY A 65 -0.45 -12.85 -4.77
N ASP A 66 0.55 -13.43 -5.40
CA ASP A 66 1.95 -12.99 -5.24
C ASP A 66 2.45 -12.23 -6.46
N GLU A 67 1.60 -12.03 -7.46
CA GLU A 67 1.89 -11.33 -8.71
C GLU A 67 0.91 -10.18 -8.94
N ASP A 68 1.35 -9.19 -9.71
CA ASP A 68 0.49 -8.11 -10.16
C ASP A 68 -0.72 -8.64 -10.93
N GLY A 69 -1.86 -8.04 -10.73
CA GLY A 69 -3.04 -8.43 -11.48
C GLY A 69 -4.37 -8.08 -10.81
N VAL A 70 -5.42 -8.71 -11.30
CA VAL A 70 -6.76 -8.56 -10.74
C VAL A 70 -6.88 -9.43 -9.50
N CYS A 71 -7.15 -8.80 -8.36
CA CYS A 71 -7.61 -9.53 -7.18
C CYS A 71 -9.10 -9.88 -7.38
N PRO A 72 -9.45 -11.15 -7.60
CA PRO A 72 -10.83 -11.54 -7.91
C PRO A 72 -11.81 -11.17 -6.80
N GLU A 73 -11.37 -11.26 -5.56
CA GLU A 73 -12.16 -10.97 -4.37
C GLU A 73 -12.53 -9.50 -4.26
N LEU A 74 -11.68 -8.61 -4.76
CA LEU A 74 -11.89 -7.16 -4.74
C LEU A 74 -12.41 -6.61 -6.08
N GLY A 75 -12.20 -7.33 -7.17
CA GLY A 75 -12.45 -6.82 -8.52
C GLY A 75 -11.55 -5.64 -8.90
N LEU A 76 -10.40 -5.49 -8.24
CA LEU A 76 -9.43 -4.41 -8.43
C LEU A 76 -8.13 -4.94 -9.01
N ASN A 77 -7.48 -4.14 -9.85
CA ASN A 77 -6.10 -4.38 -10.23
C ASN A 77 -5.18 -3.93 -9.10
N LEU A 78 -4.25 -4.79 -8.71
CA LEU A 78 -3.22 -4.52 -7.73
C LEU A 78 -1.86 -4.57 -8.39
N LEU A 79 -0.99 -3.63 -8.05
CA LEU A 79 0.46 -3.78 -8.21
C LEU A 79 1.02 -4.17 -6.85
N LEU A 80 1.91 -5.16 -6.82
CA LEU A 80 2.53 -5.63 -5.60
C LEU A 80 3.99 -5.23 -5.57
N VAL A 81 4.40 -4.59 -4.50
CA VAL A 81 5.77 -4.11 -4.28
C VAL A 81 6.35 -4.72 -3.01
N ASN A 82 7.66 -4.87 -2.97
CA ASN A 82 8.37 -5.59 -1.92
C ASN A 82 9.45 -4.75 -1.22
N GLY A 83 9.70 -3.56 -1.72
CA GLY A 83 10.78 -2.71 -1.20
C GLY A 83 10.46 -2.11 0.15
N HIS A 84 9.29 -1.48 0.30
CA HIS A 84 8.84 -0.90 1.56
C HIS A 84 8.53 -2.00 2.59
N THR A 85 7.68 -2.93 2.25
CA THR A 85 7.40 -4.17 3.01
C THR A 85 7.05 -5.30 2.05
N GLU A 86 6.93 -6.53 2.55
CA GLU A 86 6.60 -7.69 1.73
C GLU A 86 5.19 -7.58 1.14
N LYS A 87 5.07 -7.69 -0.19
CA LYS A 87 3.78 -7.73 -0.91
C LYS A 87 2.81 -6.59 -0.55
N MET A 88 3.33 -5.36 -0.41
CA MET A 88 2.48 -4.19 -0.27
C MET A 88 1.67 -3.97 -1.54
N ALA A 89 0.35 -3.90 -1.40
CA ALA A 89 -0.57 -3.75 -2.51
C ALA A 89 -0.83 -2.28 -2.84
N LEU A 90 -0.72 -1.92 -4.12
CA LEU A 90 -1.04 -0.61 -4.68
C LEU A 90 -2.28 -0.76 -5.57
N PRO A 91 -3.48 -0.45 -5.09
CA PRO A 91 -4.69 -0.56 -5.89
C PRO A 91 -4.72 0.41 -7.07
N LYS A 92 -5.07 -0.11 -8.28
CA LYS A 92 -5.38 0.70 -9.47
C LYS A 92 -6.89 0.77 -9.66
N ILE A 93 -7.41 1.99 -9.68
CA ILE A 93 -8.84 2.28 -9.74
C ILE A 93 -9.15 3.02 -11.04
N LYS A 94 -10.23 2.61 -11.72
CA LYS A 94 -10.79 3.35 -12.85
C LYS A 94 -11.88 4.29 -12.35
N TYR A 95 -11.72 5.58 -12.58
CA TYR A 95 -12.70 6.58 -12.17
C TYR A 95 -12.83 7.70 -13.22
N GLN A 96 -14.02 7.92 -13.74
CA GLN A 96 -14.33 8.94 -14.76
C GLN A 96 -13.37 8.95 -15.96
N GLY A 97 -13.06 7.76 -16.48
CA GLY A 97 -12.17 7.59 -17.63
C GLY A 97 -10.67 7.73 -17.34
N LYS A 98 -10.30 8.02 -16.10
CA LYS A 98 -8.90 8.09 -15.65
C LYS A 98 -8.52 6.82 -14.88
N THR A 99 -7.22 6.55 -14.83
CA THR A 99 -6.64 5.56 -13.93
C THR A 99 -6.04 6.30 -12.75
N ILE A 100 -6.35 5.84 -11.55
CA ILE A 100 -5.77 6.33 -10.30
C ILE A 100 -5.02 5.17 -9.66
N LEU A 101 -3.76 5.38 -9.31
CA LEU A 101 -2.95 4.45 -8.53
C LEU A 101 -2.86 4.99 -7.11
N PHE A 102 -3.33 4.22 -6.14
CA PHE A 102 -3.08 4.50 -4.73
C PHE A 102 -1.62 4.20 -4.43
N ALA A 103 -0.82 5.24 -4.20
CA ALA A 103 0.64 5.14 -4.16
C ALA A 103 1.17 4.52 -2.85
N SER A 104 0.32 4.45 -1.80
CA SER A 104 0.70 3.90 -0.49
C SER A 104 2.06 4.44 -0.03
N ASP A 105 2.89 3.60 0.55
CA ASP A 105 4.23 3.95 1.03
C ASP A 105 5.33 3.78 -0.01
N LEU A 106 4.99 3.40 -1.25
CA LEU A 106 5.95 3.47 -2.36
C LEU A 106 6.32 4.93 -2.66
N VAL A 107 5.31 5.82 -2.64
CA VAL A 107 5.48 7.27 -2.82
C VAL A 107 4.57 7.98 -1.82
N PRO A 108 5.00 8.12 -0.56
CA PRO A 108 4.11 8.59 0.51
C PRO A 108 3.69 10.04 0.36
N THR A 109 4.56 10.90 -0.19
CA THR A 109 4.27 12.32 -0.42
C THR A 109 4.83 12.80 -1.76
N ALA A 110 4.37 13.94 -2.22
CA ALA A 110 4.88 14.63 -3.42
C ALA A 110 6.40 14.82 -3.40
N GLY A 111 6.97 15.07 -2.22
CA GLY A 111 8.42 15.18 -2.03
C GLY A 111 9.20 13.89 -2.31
N HIS A 112 8.52 12.73 -2.27
CA HIS A 112 9.14 11.44 -2.56
C HIS A 112 8.99 11.01 -4.04
N VAL A 113 8.41 11.82 -4.92
CA VAL A 113 8.32 11.50 -6.35
C VAL A 113 9.70 11.31 -6.99
N PRO A 114 10.74 12.13 -6.72
CA PRO A 114 12.06 11.86 -7.26
C PRO A 114 12.60 10.50 -6.77
N VAL A 115 13.06 9.67 -7.71
CA VAL A 115 13.42 8.26 -7.46
C VAL A 115 14.37 8.05 -6.27
N PRO A 116 15.43 8.86 -6.05
CA PRO A 116 16.34 8.65 -4.92
C PRO A 116 15.75 8.98 -3.53
N TYR A 117 14.58 9.62 -3.47
CA TYR A 117 13.97 10.01 -2.18
C TYR A 117 13.09 8.87 -1.67
N LEU A 118 13.62 8.11 -0.72
CA LEU A 118 13.03 6.91 -0.15
C LEU A 118 12.67 7.15 1.31
N MET A 119 11.78 6.31 1.84
CA MET A 119 11.45 6.36 3.26
C MET A 119 12.55 5.72 4.10
N GLY A 120 12.83 6.30 5.27
CA GLY A 120 13.72 5.68 6.25
C GLY A 120 13.24 4.32 6.77
N TYR A 121 11.96 4.03 6.58
CA TYR A 121 11.31 2.78 7.01
C TYR A 121 11.37 1.66 5.97
N ASP A 122 11.82 1.92 4.75
CA ASP A 122 11.91 0.89 3.72
C ASP A 122 12.78 -0.28 4.20
N VAL A 123 12.24 -1.49 4.06
CA VAL A 123 12.95 -2.71 4.46
C VAL A 123 14.05 -3.06 3.44
N ARG A 124 13.77 -2.80 2.17
CA ARG A 124 14.67 -3.05 1.04
C ARG A 124 14.74 -1.80 0.15
N PRO A 125 15.45 -0.73 0.58
CA PRO A 125 15.38 0.57 -0.09
C PRO A 125 15.82 0.54 -1.56
N LEU A 126 16.76 -0.32 -1.94
CA LEU A 126 17.19 -0.45 -3.34
C LEU A 126 16.09 -1.08 -4.19
N ILE A 127 15.33 -2.03 -3.65
CA ILE A 127 14.16 -2.61 -4.33
C ILE A 127 13.08 -1.55 -4.47
N THR A 128 12.77 -0.79 -3.40
CA THR A 128 11.83 0.35 -3.48
C THR A 128 12.21 1.31 -4.61
N MET A 129 13.48 1.62 -4.75
CA MET A 129 13.98 2.52 -5.78
C MET A 129 13.71 2.01 -7.19
N ASP A 130 13.97 0.73 -7.43
CA ASP A 130 13.76 0.09 -8.75
C ASP A 130 12.25 0.00 -9.07
N GLU A 131 11.43 -0.47 -8.12
CA GLU A 131 9.98 -0.55 -8.25
C GLU A 131 9.38 0.84 -8.50
N LYS A 132 9.77 1.84 -7.73
CA LYS A 132 9.33 3.22 -7.89
C LYS A 132 9.70 3.78 -9.25
N SER A 133 10.93 3.57 -9.70
CA SER A 133 11.38 4.03 -11.03
C SER A 133 10.52 3.47 -12.14
N SER A 134 10.25 2.16 -12.12
CA SER A 134 9.42 1.48 -13.11
C SER A 134 7.96 1.95 -13.07
N ILE A 135 7.37 2.00 -11.88
CA ILE A 135 5.96 2.36 -11.68
C ILE A 135 5.70 3.82 -12.06
N LEU A 136 6.56 4.76 -11.65
CA LEU A 136 6.38 6.18 -11.99
C LEU A 136 6.51 6.43 -13.49
N LYS A 137 7.46 5.76 -14.17
CA LYS A 137 7.59 5.85 -15.61
C LYS A 137 6.34 5.34 -16.32
N SER A 138 5.84 4.16 -15.94
CA SER A 138 4.59 3.61 -16.46
C SER A 138 3.39 4.53 -16.17
N ALA A 139 3.35 5.18 -15.01
CA ALA A 139 2.29 6.12 -14.67
C ALA A 139 2.27 7.34 -15.60
N VAL A 140 3.44 7.89 -15.96
CA VAL A 140 3.53 8.97 -16.97
C VAL A 140 3.06 8.48 -18.32
N GLU A 141 3.57 7.34 -18.81
CA GLU A 141 3.21 6.77 -20.12
C GLU A 141 1.71 6.50 -20.27
N GLN A 142 1.05 6.09 -19.19
CA GLN A 142 -0.37 5.73 -19.14
C GLN A 142 -1.29 6.88 -18.68
N ASN A 143 -0.75 8.07 -18.41
CA ASN A 143 -1.49 9.19 -17.80
C ASN A 143 -2.22 8.77 -16.51
N THR A 144 -1.57 7.96 -15.68
CA THR A 144 -2.10 7.50 -14.40
C THR A 144 -1.86 8.57 -13.34
N LEU A 145 -2.90 8.91 -12.62
CA LEU A 145 -2.82 9.82 -11.47
C LEU A 145 -2.31 9.04 -10.25
N LEU A 146 -1.51 9.69 -9.39
CA LEU A 146 -1.16 9.11 -8.10
C LEU A 146 -2.05 9.70 -7.01
N PHE A 147 -2.67 8.84 -6.21
CA PHE A 147 -3.31 9.21 -4.96
C PHE A 147 -2.30 9.07 -3.82
N MET A 148 -2.06 10.17 -3.11
CA MET A 148 -1.04 10.28 -2.06
C MET A 148 -1.63 9.99 -0.69
N GLN A 149 -1.06 9.06 0.05
CA GLN A 149 -1.59 8.67 1.37
C GLN A 149 -1.15 9.61 2.49
N HIS A 150 0.08 10.09 2.45
CA HIS A 150 0.70 10.83 3.55
C HIS A 150 0.99 12.30 3.23
N ASP A 151 0.58 12.78 2.06
CA ASP A 151 0.80 14.19 1.70
C ASP A 151 -0.29 15.08 2.31
N PRO A 152 0.06 16.06 3.13
CA PRO A 152 -0.94 16.91 3.79
C PRO A 152 -1.58 17.97 2.88
N TYR A 153 -1.05 18.14 1.66
CA TYR A 153 -1.47 19.21 0.74
C TYR A 153 -1.91 18.69 -0.63
N ASN A 154 -1.48 17.50 -1.01
CA ASN A 154 -1.71 16.95 -2.35
C ASN A 154 -2.35 15.57 -2.25
N GLU A 155 -3.67 15.48 -2.44
CA GLU A 155 -4.38 14.20 -2.45
C GLU A 155 -4.08 13.43 -3.75
N ILE A 156 -4.13 14.13 -4.88
CA ILE A 156 -3.91 13.54 -6.22
C ILE A 156 -2.91 14.40 -6.97
N VAL A 157 -1.92 13.75 -7.56
CA VAL A 157 -0.90 14.43 -8.37
C VAL A 157 -0.80 13.85 -9.77
N VAL A 158 -0.42 14.71 -10.72
CA VAL A 158 -0.07 14.37 -12.09
C VAL A 158 1.44 14.33 -12.21
N LEU A 159 1.95 13.43 -13.02
CA LEU A 159 3.38 13.26 -13.26
C LEU A 159 3.74 13.64 -14.69
N LYS A 160 4.98 14.12 -14.87
CA LYS A 160 5.62 14.32 -16.17
C LYS A 160 7.04 13.77 -16.18
N ASP A 161 7.49 13.37 -17.35
CA ASP A 161 8.90 13.06 -17.56
C ASP A 161 9.71 14.34 -17.80
N THR A 162 10.94 14.38 -17.28
CA THR A 162 11.86 15.48 -17.44
C THR A 162 13.28 14.96 -17.64
N GLU A 163 14.21 15.81 -18.04
CA GLU A 163 15.65 15.45 -18.13
C GLU A 163 16.23 14.92 -16.82
N LYS A 164 15.60 15.25 -15.68
CA LYS A 164 15.98 14.80 -14.33
C LYS A 164 15.14 13.60 -13.85
N GLY A 165 14.43 12.90 -14.76
CA GLY A 165 13.48 11.83 -14.48
C GLY A 165 12.10 12.34 -14.13
N VAL A 166 11.23 11.45 -13.65
CA VAL A 166 9.84 11.77 -13.36
C VAL A 166 9.72 12.82 -12.23
N ARG A 167 8.84 13.80 -12.45
CA ARG A 167 8.52 14.89 -11.52
C ARG A 167 7.01 15.15 -11.50
N LEU A 168 6.58 15.96 -10.53
CA LEU A 168 5.23 16.51 -10.52
C LEU A 168 5.01 17.40 -11.76
N ASP A 169 3.81 17.29 -12.33
CA ASP A 169 3.33 18.22 -13.33
C ASP A 169 2.55 19.34 -12.63
N VAL A 170 3.26 20.40 -12.25
CA VAL A 170 2.74 21.60 -11.58
C VAL A 170 2.77 22.78 -12.49
#